data_e68f3cc070c074bd8e58ce6e650fd95c
#
_entry.id   e68f3cc070c074bd8e58ce6e650fd95c
#
_cell.length_a   1.000
_cell.length_b   1.000
_cell.length_c   1.000
_cell.angle_alpha   90.00
_cell.angle_beta   90.00
_cell.angle_gamma   90.00
#
_symmetry.space_group_name_H-M   'P 1'
#
loop_
_entity.id
_entity.type
_entity.pdbx_description
1 polymer ?
#
loop_
_entity_poly.entity_id
_entity_poly.type
_entity_poly.pdbx_seq_one_letter_code
_entity_poly.pdbx_strand_id
1 'polypeptide(L)' 'MIQVTRLNDSVLLINAETIQSVEANPDTVITFLNRDRLIVKEPAAEVSRRILRYRRAVSEPPLPAEGGEPPPPAA' A
#
# COMPACT_ATOMS: atom_id res chain seq x y z
N MET A 1 -0.34 0.33 6.46
CA MET A 1 1.09 0.23 6.20
C MET A 1 1.36 -0.77 5.11
N ILE A 2 2.29 -0.46 4.24
CA ILE A 2 2.75 -1.43 3.25
C ILE A 2 4.24 -1.61 3.41
N GLN A 3 4.72 -2.78 3.01
CA GLN A 3 6.12 -3.11 3.12
C GLN A 3 6.81 -2.90 1.79
N VAL A 4 7.96 -2.25 1.81
CA VAL A 4 8.78 -2.06 0.62
C VAL A 4 10.24 -2.29 0.97
N THR A 5 11.06 -2.48 -0.05
CA THR A 5 12.48 -2.76 0.12
C THR A 5 13.29 -1.66 -0.54
N ARG A 6 14.17 -1.03 0.22
CA ARG A 6 15.07 -0.02 -0.34
C ARG A 6 16.11 -0.67 -1.23
N LEU A 7 16.81 0.16 -2.00
CA LEU A 7 17.85 -0.36 -2.88
C LEU A 7 18.98 -1.04 -2.12
N ASN A 8 19.18 -0.66 -0.87
CA ASN A 8 20.22 -1.30 -0.05
C ASN A 8 19.72 -2.56 0.66
N ASP A 9 18.58 -3.10 0.23
CA ASP A 9 17.97 -4.31 0.74
C ASP A 9 17.34 -4.17 2.12
N SER A 10 17.31 -3.00 2.69
CA SER A 10 16.61 -2.86 3.96
C SER A 10 15.11 -2.75 3.72
N VAL A 11 14.36 -3.43 4.57
CA VAL A 11 12.91 -3.47 4.48
C VAL A 11 12.34 -2.42 5.40
N LEU A 12 11.30 -1.71 4.94
CA LEU A 12 10.65 -0.76 5.81
C LEU A 12 9.15 -0.75 5.55
N LEU A 13 8.42 -0.31 6.54
CA LEU A 13 6.98 -0.15 6.44
C LEU A 13 6.69 1.33 6.25
N ILE A 14 5.84 1.63 5.28
CA ILE A 14 5.47 3.01 5.02
C ILE A 14 3.96 3.14 5.10
N ASN A 15 3.52 4.35 5.41
CA ASN A 15 2.09 4.62 5.50
C ASN A 15 1.56 4.90 4.09
N ALA A 16 0.74 3.98 3.59
CA ALA A 16 0.21 4.11 2.23
C ALA A 16 -0.61 5.37 2.04
N GLU A 17 -1.17 5.91 3.10
CA GLU A 17 -2.00 7.10 2.97
C GLU A 17 -1.21 8.38 2.78
N THR A 18 0.09 8.33 2.98
CA THR A 18 0.94 9.49 2.73
C THR A 18 1.58 9.46 1.36
N ILE A 19 1.26 8.47 0.55
CA ILE A 19 1.84 8.34 -0.78
C ILE A 19 1.06 9.21 -1.76
N GLN A 20 1.77 10.07 -2.46
CA GLN A 20 1.18 10.91 -3.49
C GLN A 20 1.23 10.24 -4.86
N SER A 21 2.35 9.64 -5.22
CA SER A 21 2.49 9.00 -6.52
C SER A 21 3.55 7.92 -6.48
N VAL A 22 3.45 7.00 -7.43
CA VAL A 22 4.44 5.93 -7.64
C VAL A 22 4.81 5.98 -9.11
N GLU A 23 6.09 6.11 -9.37
CA GLU A 23 6.60 6.18 -10.73
C GLU A 23 7.60 5.07 -10.98
N ALA A 24 7.69 4.63 -12.22
CA ALA A 24 8.57 3.52 -12.59
C ALA A 24 9.52 3.95 -13.70
N ASN A 25 10.36 4.94 -13.43
CA ASN A 25 11.15 5.47 -14.54
C ASN A 25 12.52 5.94 -14.05
N PRO A 26 13.56 5.17 -14.21
CA PRO A 26 13.58 3.73 -14.53
C PRO A 26 13.31 2.88 -13.31
N ASP A 27 13.58 3.40 -12.11
CA ASP A 27 13.34 2.69 -10.87
C ASP A 27 11.98 3.09 -10.31
N THR A 28 11.48 2.29 -9.38
CA THR A 28 10.24 2.62 -8.71
C THR A 28 10.51 3.72 -7.69
N VAL A 29 9.90 4.87 -7.88
CA VAL A 29 10.05 6.00 -6.99
C VAL A 29 8.71 6.32 -6.37
N ILE A 30 8.64 6.29 -5.05
CA ILE A 30 7.44 6.65 -4.31
C ILE A 30 7.61 8.08 -3.82
N THR A 31 6.67 8.95 -4.18
CA THR A 31 6.68 10.32 -3.74
C THR A 31 5.60 10.48 -2.69
N PHE A 32 5.95 11.06 -1.56
CA PHE A 32 5.03 11.25 -0.45
C PHE A 32 4.42 12.64 -0.49
N LEU A 33 3.38 12.83 0.28
CA LEU A 33 2.66 14.11 0.30
C LEU A 33 3.55 15.27 0.75
N ASN A 34 4.54 14.99 1.58
CA ASN A 34 5.49 16.03 2.01
C ASN A 34 6.62 16.22 1.02
N ARG A 35 6.50 15.59 -0.16
CA ARG A 35 7.45 15.67 -1.26
C ARG A 35 8.74 14.90 -1.07
N ASP A 36 8.84 14.12 -0.01
CA ASP A 36 9.94 13.19 0.12
C ASP A 36 9.80 12.10 -0.92
N ARG A 37 10.92 11.52 -1.33
CA ARG A 37 10.95 10.46 -2.31
C ARG A 37 11.70 9.27 -1.76
N LEU A 38 11.25 8.10 -2.19
CA LEU A 38 11.85 6.85 -1.77
C LEU A 38 11.98 5.95 -2.97
N ILE A 39 13.17 5.45 -3.23
CA ILE A 39 13.40 4.51 -4.32
C ILE A 39 13.39 3.12 -3.74
N VAL A 40 12.60 2.24 -4.34
CA VAL A 40 12.42 0.87 -3.84
C VAL A 40 12.69 -0.13 -4.94
N LYS A 41 12.93 -1.36 -4.53
CA LYS A 41 13.21 -2.45 -5.47
C LYS A 41 11.98 -3.04 -6.09
N GLU A 42 10.85 -3.01 -5.41
CA GLU A 42 9.63 -3.59 -5.94
C GLU A 42 9.21 -2.86 -7.21
N PRO A 43 8.68 -3.59 -8.21
CA PRO A 43 8.14 -2.92 -9.39
C PRO A 43 6.96 -2.04 -9.00
N ALA A 44 6.73 -1.00 -9.78
CA ALA A 44 5.62 -0.09 -9.50
C ALA A 44 4.28 -0.84 -9.45
N ALA A 45 4.11 -1.85 -10.30
CA ALA A 45 2.88 -2.64 -10.29
C ALA A 45 2.70 -3.35 -8.96
N GLU A 46 3.77 -3.84 -8.37
CA GLU A 46 3.68 -4.52 -7.09
C GLU A 46 3.36 -3.54 -5.97
N VAL A 47 3.98 -2.36 -5.99
CA VAL A 47 3.68 -1.33 -5.00
C VAL A 47 2.22 -0.93 -5.09
N SER A 48 1.73 -0.73 -6.31
CA SER A 48 0.33 -0.37 -6.51
C SER A 48 -0.61 -1.45 -5.98
N ARG A 49 -0.25 -2.71 -6.19
CA ARG A 49 -1.04 -3.83 -5.69
C ARG A 49 -1.11 -3.83 -4.17
N ARG A 50 0.02 -3.55 -3.52
CA ARG A 50 0.06 -3.51 -2.06
C ARG A 50 -0.75 -2.35 -1.51
N ILE A 51 -0.72 -1.21 -2.20
CA ILE A 51 -1.54 -0.06 -1.80
C ILE A 51 -3.01 -0.39 -1.91
N LEU A 52 -3.43 -1.00 -3.02
CA LEU A 52 -4.83 -1.37 -3.20
C LEU A 52 -5.28 -2.36 -2.15
N ARG A 53 -4.42 -3.32 -1.86
CA ARG A 53 -4.75 -4.33 -0.85
C ARG A 53 -4.92 -3.67 0.51
N TYR A 54 -4.05 -2.73 0.84
CA TYR A 54 -4.15 -1.99 2.09
C TYR A 54 -5.46 -1.21 2.15
N ARG A 55 -5.81 -0.53 1.06
CA ARG A 55 -7.02 0.28 1.05
C ARG A 55 -8.26 -0.57 1.17
N ARG A 56 -8.27 -1.73 0.58
CA ARG A 56 -9.39 -2.64 0.72
C ARG A 56 -9.53 -3.11 2.16
N ALA A 57 -8.43 -3.48 2.77
CA ALA A 57 -8.47 -3.96 4.14
C ALA A 57 -8.99 -2.90 5.09
N VAL A 58 -8.70 -1.62 4.80
CA VAL A 58 -9.11 -0.53 5.67
C VAL A 58 -10.53 -0.08 5.39
N SER A 59 -10.95 -0.08 4.12
CA SER A 59 -12.25 0.47 3.75
C SER A 59 -13.38 -0.52 3.83
N GLU A 60 -13.10 -1.81 3.70
CA GLU A 60 -14.17 -2.80 3.77
C GLU A 60 -14.55 -3.05 5.20
N PRO A 61 -15.83 -3.20 5.48
CA PRO A 61 -16.19 -3.52 6.85
C PRO A 61 -15.65 -4.88 7.23
N PRO A 62 -15.37 -5.08 8.48
CA PRO A 62 -14.90 -6.38 8.90
C PRO A 62 -15.99 -7.40 8.67
N LEU A 63 -15.57 -8.58 8.32
CA LEU A 63 -16.53 -9.64 8.16
C LEU A 63 -17.18 -9.93 9.48
N PRO A 64 -18.43 -10.27 9.44
CA PRO A 64 -19.08 -10.66 10.67
C PRO A 64 -18.39 -11.88 11.11
N ALA A 65 -18.17 -11.83 12.17
CA ALA A 65 -17.49 -12.85 12.66
C ALA A 65 -17.99 -14.04 12.14
N GLU A 66 -17.78 -14.32 11.96
CA GLU A 66 -18.11 -15.03 11.68
C GLU A 66 -19.07 -15.44 11.70
N GLY A 67 -19.16 -15.77 11.66
CA GLY A 67 -19.99 -16.12 11.52
C GLY A 67 -20.86 -15.63 10.90
N GLY A 68 -21.01 -15.33 10.76
CA GLY A 68 -21.74 -14.98 10.38
C GLY A 68 -22.22 -14.35 9.45
N GLU A 69 -22.55 -13.81 9.43
CA GLU A 69 -23.08 -13.24 8.59
C GLU A 69 -22.67 -12.15 8.17
N PRO A 70 -22.70 -11.97 7.50
CA PRO A 70 -22.16 -11.03 6.94
C PRO A 70 -22.87 -9.98 6.90
N PRO A 71 -22.60 -9.23 6.92
CA PRO A 71 -23.17 -8.28 6.89
C PRO A 71 -23.30 -7.77 5.87
N PRO A 72 -23.66 -7.44 5.61
CA PRO A 72 -23.69 -6.90 4.79
C PRO A 72 -23.08 -5.92 4.64
N PRO A 73 -22.52 -5.67 4.28
CA PRO A 73 -21.87 -4.86 4.12
C PRO A 73 -22.25 -3.84 3.83
N ALA A 74 -22.17 -3.43 3.91
CA ALA A 74 -22.33 -2.74 3.75
C ALA A 74 -22.62 -2.25 3.21
N ALA A 75 -22.83 -2.15 3.08
CA ALA A 75 -23.16 -1.89 2.71
C ALA A 75 -23.21 -1.48 2.38
#